data_922715711ad36e339b57c11cd88da38b
#
_entry.id   922715711ad36e339b57c11cd88da38b
#
_cell.length_a   1.000
_cell.length_b   1.000
_cell.length_c   1.000
_cell.angle_alpha   90.00
_cell.angle_beta   90.00
_cell.angle_gamma   90.00
#
_symmetry.space_group_name_H-M   'P 1'
#
loop_
_entity.id
_entity.type
_entity.pdbx_description
1 polymer ?
#
loop_
_entity_poly.entity_id
_entity_poly.type
_entity_poly.pdbx_seq_one_letter_code
_entity_poly.pdbx_strand_id
1 'polypeptide(L)'
;SYLGYPATTGLSQMVFRLTDPWADPPGLTEAFHAEDLLRLEHGFLCYRPSDDAPEVSPPPLDENGYVTFGSFNNLAKLSPTTVRLWSEILLAVPNSKLRLKAKALGDEGARQGVIQRFAEHDIDEDRLELMAWIVGASPLAAYHGVDIGLDTFPYHGTTTTLEALWMGVPVVALAG
;
A
#
# COMPACT_ATOMS: atom_id res chain seq x y z
N SER A 1 4.42 -9.52 21.27
CA SER A 1 4.91 -9.13 19.94
C SER A 1 4.37 -7.76 19.54
N TYR A 2 5.00 -7.08 18.59
CA TYR A 2 4.60 -5.77 18.10
C TYR A 2 5.16 -5.56 16.67
N LEU A 3 4.32 -5.08 15.76
CA LEU A 3 4.60 -4.65 14.37
C LEU A 3 5.34 -5.62 13.44
N GLY A 4 6.25 -6.44 13.91
CA GLY A 4 7.09 -7.27 13.03
C GLY A 4 6.33 -8.32 12.22
N TYR A 5 5.15 -8.72 12.69
CA TYR A 5 4.32 -9.74 12.06
C TYR A 5 2.84 -9.54 12.43
N PRO A 6 1.90 -9.56 11.48
CA PRO A 6 0.50 -9.23 11.73
C PRO A 6 -0.34 -10.37 12.34
N ALA A 7 0.23 -11.57 12.54
CA ALA A 7 -0.45 -12.72 13.11
C ALA A 7 0.24 -13.21 14.39
N THR A 8 -0.26 -14.31 14.96
CA THR A 8 0.36 -14.98 16.09
C THR A 8 1.80 -15.41 15.78
N THR A 9 2.69 -15.33 16.75
CA THR A 9 4.04 -15.91 16.64
C THR A 9 4.05 -17.41 16.89
N GLY A 10 3.01 -17.93 17.56
CA GLY A 10 2.92 -19.32 17.99
C GLY A 10 3.96 -19.70 19.06
N LEU A 11 4.67 -18.73 19.62
CA LEU A 11 5.73 -18.95 20.61
C LEU A 11 5.19 -18.82 22.03
N SER A 12 5.36 -19.85 22.86
CA SER A 12 4.93 -19.85 24.26
C SER A 12 5.64 -18.80 25.13
N GLN A 13 6.78 -18.28 24.68
CA GLN A 13 7.53 -17.24 25.38
C GLN A 13 7.00 -15.82 25.07
N MET A 14 6.19 -15.69 24.02
CA MET A 14 5.51 -14.44 23.68
C MET A 14 4.16 -14.38 24.37
N VAL A 15 4.13 -13.78 25.55
CA VAL A 15 2.89 -13.74 26.36
C VAL A 15 1.88 -12.74 25.78
N PHE A 16 2.33 -11.57 25.29
CA PHE A 16 1.46 -10.52 24.84
C PHE A 16 1.71 -10.11 23.39
N ARG A 17 0.64 -9.70 22.71
CA ARG A 17 0.64 -9.00 21.44
C ARG A 17 0.00 -7.63 21.58
N LEU A 18 0.72 -6.57 21.20
CA LEU A 18 0.15 -5.22 21.12
C LEU A 18 -0.65 -5.11 19.81
N THR A 19 -1.89 -4.70 19.92
CA THR A 19 -2.84 -4.53 18.83
C THR A 19 -3.87 -3.45 19.18
N ASP A 20 -4.97 -3.36 18.46
CA ASP A 20 -6.10 -2.48 18.76
C ASP A 20 -7.45 -3.17 18.44
N PRO A 21 -8.59 -2.56 18.84
CA PRO A 21 -9.91 -3.15 18.60
C PRO A 21 -10.32 -3.20 17.12
N TRP A 22 -9.64 -2.49 16.23
CA TRP A 22 -9.93 -2.45 14.80
C TRP A 22 -9.22 -3.58 14.06
N ALA A 23 -7.94 -3.80 14.39
CA ALA A 23 -7.14 -4.86 13.80
C ALA A 23 -7.52 -6.24 14.39
N ASP A 24 -7.81 -6.28 15.70
CA ASP A 24 -8.17 -7.50 16.43
C ASP A 24 -9.46 -7.25 17.24
N PRO A 25 -10.66 -7.30 16.62
CA PRO A 25 -11.91 -7.06 17.30
C PRO A 25 -12.15 -8.03 18.47
N PRO A 26 -12.58 -7.53 19.66
CA PRO A 26 -12.84 -8.38 20.81
C PRO A 26 -13.85 -9.48 20.51
N GLY A 27 -13.54 -10.71 20.93
CA GLY A 27 -14.41 -11.89 20.75
C GLY A 27 -14.32 -12.53 19.35
N LEU A 28 -13.54 -11.98 18.42
CA LEU A 28 -13.44 -12.51 17.06
C LEU A 28 -12.06 -13.10 16.74
N THR A 29 -10.99 -12.55 17.30
CA THR A 29 -9.63 -12.89 16.86
C THR A 29 -8.79 -13.63 17.90
N GLU A 30 -9.20 -13.67 19.15
CA GLU A 30 -8.46 -14.33 20.25
C GLU A 30 -8.08 -15.77 19.92
N ALA A 31 -8.98 -16.53 19.29
CA ALA A 31 -8.74 -17.94 18.97
C ALA A 31 -7.63 -18.16 17.93
N PHE A 32 -7.20 -17.10 17.22
CA PHE A 32 -6.14 -17.17 16.22
C PHE A 32 -4.76 -16.79 16.76
N HIS A 33 -4.68 -16.43 18.05
CA HIS A 33 -3.44 -16.00 18.68
C HIS A 33 -3.05 -16.91 19.85
N ALA A 34 -1.76 -17.21 19.95
CA ALA A 34 -1.19 -17.88 21.14
C ALA A 34 -0.93 -16.86 22.27
N GLU A 35 -0.85 -15.58 21.93
CA GLU A 35 -0.60 -14.46 22.81
C GLU A 35 -1.91 -13.85 23.35
N ASP A 36 -1.86 -13.29 24.54
CA ASP A 36 -2.90 -12.41 25.06
C ASP A 36 -2.88 -11.08 24.28
N LEU A 37 -4.04 -10.65 23.76
CA LEU A 37 -4.15 -9.43 22.96
C LEU A 37 -4.29 -8.19 23.85
N LEU A 38 -3.26 -7.35 23.88
CA LEU A 38 -3.29 -6.04 24.53
C LEU A 38 -3.73 -4.98 23.50
N ARG A 39 -5.00 -4.61 23.55
CA ARG A 39 -5.61 -3.64 22.63
C ARG A 39 -5.42 -2.23 23.14
N LEU A 40 -4.71 -1.42 22.35
CA LEU A 40 -4.51 0.00 22.63
C LEU A 40 -5.73 0.78 22.14
N GLU A 41 -6.22 1.73 22.94
CA GLU A 41 -7.48 2.45 22.71
C GLU A 41 -7.47 3.27 21.40
N HIS A 42 -6.32 3.89 21.06
CA HIS A 42 -6.20 4.82 19.94
C HIS A 42 -5.45 4.24 18.73
N GLY A 43 -5.37 2.90 18.65
CA GLY A 43 -4.62 2.21 17.63
C GLY A 43 -3.21 1.81 18.07
N PHE A 44 -2.70 0.74 17.49
CA PHE A 44 -1.37 0.21 17.83
C PHE A 44 -0.28 0.73 16.89
N LEU A 45 -0.65 1.41 15.81
CA LEU A 45 0.30 1.96 14.85
C LEU A 45 0.78 3.34 15.33
N CYS A 46 2.09 3.55 15.31
CA CYS A 46 2.72 4.82 15.58
C CYS A 46 3.65 5.16 14.40
N TYR A 47 3.28 6.18 13.63
CA TYR A 47 4.04 6.61 12.46
C TYR A 47 4.66 7.98 12.69
N ARG A 48 5.93 8.10 12.33
CA ARG A 48 6.65 9.36 12.22
C ARG A 48 7.36 9.37 10.86
N PRO A 49 7.16 10.40 10.03
CA PRO A 49 7.88 10.52 8.77
C PRO A 49 9.37 10.78 9.04
N SER A 50 10.20 10.63 8.02
CA SER A 50 11.59 11.09 8.05
C SER A 50 11.66 12.60 8.17
N ASP A 51 12.74 13.10 8.76
CA ASP A 51 12.92 14.55 9.00
C ASP A 51 13.08 15.35 7.68
N ASP A 52 13.33 14.67 6.56
CA ASP A 52 13.41 15.20 5.20
C ASP A 52 12.09 15.02 4.40
N ALA A 53 10.99 14.74 5.08
CA ALA A 53 9.69 14.62 4.44
C ALA A 53 9.33 15.93 3.72
N PRO A 54 8.96 15.89 2.44
CA PRO A 54 8.56 17.10 1.73
C PRO A 54 7.18 17.58 2.19
N GLU A 55 6.90 18.85 1.93
CA GLU A 55 5.57 19.42 2.13
C GLU A 55 4.53 18.73 1.23
N VAL A 56 3.28 18.73 1.66
CA VAL A 56 2.15 18.22 0.87
C VAL A 56 1.96 19.11 -0.37
N SER A 57 1.81 18.49 -1.53
CA SER A 57 1.52 19.19 -2.78
C SER A 57 0.01 19.21 -3.10
N PRO A 58 -0.45 20.14 -3.98
CA PRO A 58 -1.77 20.00 -4.60
C PRO A 58 -1.91 18.68 -5.35
N PRO A 59 -3.15 18.20 -5.57
CA PRO A 59 -3.39 16.97 -6.33
C PRO A 59 -2.83 17.08 -7.76
N PRO A 60 -2.11 16.08 -8.27
CA PRO A 60 -1.58 16.13 -9.63
C PRO A 60 -2.66 16.18 -10.72
N LEU A 61 -3.90 15.76 -10.42
CA LEU A 61 -5.06 15.91 -11.31
C LEU A 61 -5.27 17.35 -11.80
N ASP A 62 -5.01 18.34 -10.92
CA ASP A 62 -5.23 19.77 -11.26
C ASP A 62 -4.32 20.24 -12.40
N GLU A 63 -3.12 19.66 -12.51
CA GLU A 63 -2.15 19.97 -13.58
C GLU A 63 -2.25 19.00 -14.76
N ASN A 64 -2.44 17.71 -14.49
CA ASN A 64 -2.41 16.67 -15.51
C ASN A 64 -3.72 16.50 -16.26
N GLY A 65 -4.86 16.85 -15.65
CA GLY A 65 -6.21 16.65 -16.22
C GLY A 65 -6.68 15.19 -16.22
N TYR A 66 -5.97 14.30 -15.54
CA TYR A 66 -6.36 12.88 -15.34
C TYR A 66 -5.96 12.39 -13.97
N VAL A 67 -6.71 11.41 -13.45
CA VAL A 67 -6.43 10.80 -12.14
C VAL A 67 -5.22 9.87 -12.22
N THR A 68 -4.29 10.01 -11.29
CA THR A 68 -3.21 9.07 -11.07
C THR A 68 -3.47 8.26 -9.80
N PHE A 69 -3.78 6.99 -9.95
CA PHE A 69 -3.78 6.04 -8.86
C PHE A 69 -2.35 5.64 -8.50
N GLY A 70 -2.09 5.30 -7.23
CA GLY A 70 -0.74 4.92 -6.82
C GLY A 70 -0.69 3.80 -5.79
N SER A 71 0.33 2.95 -5.88
CA SER A 71 0.66 1.98 -4.85
C SER A 71 2.17 1.79 -4.74
N PHE A 72 2.71 1.98 -3.53
CA PHE A 72 4.14 1.86 -3.26
C PHE A 72 4.46 0.64 -2.39
N ASN A 73 3.53 -0.30 -2.38
CA ASN A 73 3.69 -1.58 -1.72
C ASN A 73 4.74 -2.47 -2.42
N ASN A 74 5.28 -3.43 -1.67
CA ASN A 74 6.14 -4.46 -2.25
C ASN A 74 5.38 -5.25 -3.32
N LEU A 75 6.00 -5.50 -4.49
CA LEU A 75 5.39 -6.26 -5.60
C LEU A 75 4.94 -7.67 -5.20
N ALA A 76 5.54 -8.28 -4.18
CA ALA A 76 5.08 -9.56 -3.64
C ALA A 76 3.63 -9.52 -3.12
N LYS A 77 3.11 -8.34 -2.78
CA LYS A 77 1.71 -8.13 -2.38
C LYS A 77 0.76 -7.94 -3.55
N LEU A 78 1.27 -7.73 -4.76
CA LEU A 78 0.47 -7.55 -5.97
C LEU A 78 -0.12 -8.91 -6.40
N SER A 79 -1.18 -9.35 -5.72
CA SER A 79 -1.87 -10.61 -6.00
C SER A 79 -2.63 -10.57 -7.33
N PRO A 80 -2.99 -11.72 -7.93
CA PRO A 80 -3.87 -11.74 -9.12
C PRO A 80 -5.20 -11.00 -8.88
N THR A 81 -5.78 -11.14 -7.69
CA THR A 81 -7.00 -10.42 -7.31
C THR A 81 -6.78 -8.91 -7.30
N THR A 82 -5.65 -8.43 -6.77
CA THR A 82 -5.30 -7.01 -6.76
C THR A 82 -5.17 -6.47 -8.18
N VAL A 83 -4.46 -7.19 -9.06
CA VAL A 83 -4.30 -6.78 -10.47
C VAL A 83 -5.66 -6.67 -11.16
N ARG A 84 -6.52 -7.68 -11.02
CA ARG A 84 -7.88 -7.67 -11.59
C ARG A 84 -8.69 -6.47 -11.11
N LEU A 85 -8.76 -6.24 -9.79
CA LEU A 85 -9.53 -5.13 -9.21
C LEU A 85 -9.01 -3.77 -9.66
N TRP A 86 -7.70 -3.58 -9.72
CA TRP A 86 -7.11 -2.32 -10.16
C TRP A 86 -7.29 -2.11 -11.66
N SER A 87 -7.30 -3.18 -12.47
CA SER A 87 -7.63 -3.11 -13.88
C SER A 87 -9.09 -2.67 -14.08
N GLU A 88 -10.04 -3.21 -13.31
CA GLU A 88 -11.43 -2.79 -13.32
C GLU A 88 -11.58 -1.28 -12.97
N ILE A 89 -10.80 -0.77 -12.00
CA ILE A 89 -10.77 0.65 -11.67
C ILE A 89 -10.25 1.48 -12.85
N LEU A 90 -9.12 1.08 -13.46
CA LEU A 90 -8.54 1.77 -14.60
C LEU A 90 -9.47 1.81 -15.80
N LEU A 91 -10.20 0.72 -16.07
CA LEU A 91 -11.20 0.66 -17.15
C LEU A 91 -12.42 1.55 -16.85
N ALA A 92 -12.84 1.62 -15.58
CA ALA A 92 -13.96 2.45 -15.14
C ALA A 92 -13.63 3.96 -15.12
N VAL A 93 -12.33 4.31 -15.03
CA VAL A 93 -11.87 5.72 -15.04
C VAL A 93 -10.99 5.95 -16.28
N PRO A 94 -11.58 6.34 -17.43
CA PRO A 94 -10.82 6.57 -18.66
C PRO A 94 -9.70 7.60 -18.47
N ASN A 95 -8.58 7.40 -19.18
CA ASN A 95 -7.37 8.22 -19.14
C ASN A 95 -6.62 8.25 -17.79
N SER A 96 -7.12 7.59 -16.75
CA SER A 96 -6.36 7.47 -15.49
C SER A 96 -5.09 6.65 -15.68
N LYS A 97 -4.11 6.85 -14.80
CA LYS A 97 -2.87 6.08 -14.76
C LYS A 97 -2.70 5.37 -13.43
N LEU A 98 -1.90 4.31 -13.42
CA LEU A 98 -1.48 3.60 -12.21
C LEU A 98 0.03 3.76 -12.04
N ARG A 99 0.44 4.45 -10.99
CA ARG A 99 1.84 4.60 -10.59
C ARG A 99 2.21 3.55 -9.56
N LEU A 100 3.14 2.68 -9.92
CA LEU A 100 3.70 1.66 -9.03
C LEU A 100 5.15 1.99 -8.72
N LYS A 101 5.52 2.00 -7.43
CA LYS A 101 6.91 2.21 -6.99
C LYS A 101 7.36 1.07 -6.11
N ALA A 102 8.37 0.34 -6.56
CA ALA A 102 8.98 -0.74 -5.80
C ALA A 102 10.44 -0.94 -6.18
N LYS A 103 11.26 -1.42 -5.23
CA LYS A 103 12.68 -1.71 -5.51
C LYS A 103 12.86 -2.69 -6.67
N ALA A 104 12.01 -3.72 -6.75
CA ALA A 104 12.07 -4.74 -7.79
C ALA A 104 11.83 -4.19 -9.21
N LEU A 105 11.16 -3.02 -9.35
CA LEU A 105 10.95 -2.38 -10.65
C LEU A 105 12.23 -1.77 -11.26
N GLY A 106 13.38 -1.89 -10.60
CA GLY A 106 14.68 -1.65 -11.19
C GLY A 106 15.15 -2.78 -12.11
N ASP A 107 14.53 -3.95 -12.04
CA ASP A 107 14.78 -5.09 -12.91
C ASP A 107 13.80 -5.10 -14.09
N GLU A 108 14.32 -5.26 -15.31
CA GLU A 108 13.50 -5.23 -16.52
C GLU A 108 12.53 -6.42 -16.59
N GLY A 109 12.95 -7.60 -16.15
CA GLY A 109 12.05 -8.77 -16.10
C GLY A 109 10.87 -8.57 -15.16
N ALA A 110 11.10 -7.92 -14.01
CA ALA A 110 10.02 -7.59 -13.07
C ALA A 110 9.06 -6.56 -13.67
N ARG A 111 9.56 -5.55 -14.40
CA ARG A 111 8.73 -4.56 -15.12
C ARG A 111 7.85 -5.23 -16.15
N GLN A 112 8.43 -6.04 -17.03
CA GLN A 112 7.71 -6.77 -18.06
C GLN A 112 6.67 -7.74 -17.46
N GLY A 113 7.00 -8.40 -16.35
CA GLY A 113 6.06 -9.23 -15.63
C GLY A 113 4.84 -8.48 -15.08
N VAL A 114 5.02 -7.23 -14.63
CA VAL A 114 3.91 -6.37 -14.21
C VAL A 114 3.08 -5.95 -15.42
N ILE A 115 3.71 -5.45 -16.48
CA ILE A 115 3.03 -5.02 -17.71
C ILE A 115 2.18 -6.14 -18.26
N GLN A 116 2.74 -7.34 -18.41
CA GLN A 116 2.02 -8.50 -18.93
C GLN A 116 0.78 -8.85 -18.10
N ARG A 117 0.87 -8.80 -16.76
CA ARG A 117 -0.26 -9.11 -15.87
C ARG A 117 -1.41 -8.11 -16.02
N PHE A 118 -1.15 -6.83 -16.26
CA PHE A 118 -2.17 -5.84 -16.53
C PHE A 118 -2.70 -5.94 -17.96
N ALA A 119 -1.86 -6.28 -18.94
CA ALA A 119 -2.28 -6.55 -20.33
C ALA A 119 -3.26 -7.74 -20.44
N GLU A 120 -3.16 -8.75 -19.56
CA GLU A 120 -4.14 -9.85 -19.46
C GLU A 120 -5.56 -9.36 -19.06
N HIS A 121 -5.68 -8.11 -18.60
CA HIS A 121 -6.92 -7.44 -18.23
C HIS A 121 -7.21 -6.19 -19.09
N ASP A 122 -6.71 -6.15 -20.31
CA ASP A 122 -6.94 -5.07 -21.29
C ASP A 122 -6.43 -3.69 -20.84
N ILE A 123 -5.36 -3.64 -20.03
CA ILE A 123 -4.69 -2.41 -19.65
C ILE A 123 -3.41 -2.25 -20.45
N ASP A 124 -3.34 -1.19 -21.25
CA ASP A 124 -2.18 -0.83 -22.05
C ASP A 124 -1.01 -0.34 -21.17
N GLU A 125 0.21 -0.57 -21.63
CA GLU A 125 1.44 -0.19 -20.91
C GLU A 125 1.52 1.31 -20.62
N ASP A 126 1.01 2.16 -21.49
CA ASP A 126 1.01 3.62 -21.33
C ASP A 126 0.15 4.10 -20.15
N ARG A 127 -0.73 3.23 -19.63
CA ARG A 127 -1.51 3.45 -18.40
C ARG A 127 -0.72 3.15 -17.13
N LEU A 128 0.49 2.59 -17.24
CA LEU A 128 1.32 2.12 -16.12
C LEU A 128 2.58 2.98 -15.99
N GLU A 129 2.75 3.63 -14.85
CA GLU A 129 3.97 4.36 -14.48
C GLU A 129 4.77 3.52 -13.47
N LEU A 130 5.76 2.79 -13.97
CA LEU A 130 6.57 1.88 -13.16
C LEU A 130 7.87 2.56 -12.71
N MET A 131 8.03 2.75 -11.40
CA MET A 131 9.17 3.46 -10.80
C MET A 131 10.01 2.53 -9.94
N ALA A 132 11.31 2.55 -10.17
CA ALA A 132 12.29 1.98 -9.24
C ALA A 132 12.57 2.97 -8.08
N TRP A 133 13.30 2.51 -7.07
CA TRP A 133 13.82 3.37 -6.04
C TRP A 133 14.97 4.23 -6.58
N ILE A 134 14.93 5.52 -6.28
CA ILE A 134 15.97 6.48 -6.62
C ILE A 134 16.80 6.75 -5.37
N VAL A 135 18.09 6.47 -5.45
CA VAL A 135 19.03 6.73 -4.35
C VAL A 135 19.16 8.25 -4.15
N GLY A 136 19.03 8.71 -2.90
CA GLY A 136 19.19 10.12 -2.54
C GLY A 136 17.93 10.99 -2.69
N ALA A 137 16.83 10.43 -3.21
CA ALA A 137 15.53 11.12 -3.17
C ALA A 137 14.71 10.68 -1.96
N SER A 138 13.96 11.61 -1.37
CA SER A 138 13.00 11.26 -0.33
C SER A 138 11.96 10.27 -0.89
N PRO A 139 11.76 9.12 -0.24
CA PRO A 139 10.75 8.15 -0.67
C PRO A 139 9.35 8.76 -0.77
N LEU A 140 9.05 9.74 0.08
CA LEU A 140 7.76 10.42 0.18
C LEU A 140 7.48 11.36 -0.99
N ALA A 141 8.50 11.94 -1.62
CA ALA A 141 8.31 12.83 -2.77
C ALA A 141 7.58 12.20 -3.95
N ALA A 142 7.62 10.87 -4.08
CA ALA A 142 6.89 10.18 -5.14
C ALA A 142 5.36 10.26 -5.01
N TYR A 143 4.84 10.53 -3.79
CA TYR A 143 3.41 10.72 -3.54
C TYR A 143 2.86 12.01 -4.16
N HIS A 144 3.69 13.03 -4.46
CA HIS A 144 3.27 14.23 -5.17
C HIS A 144 2.64 13.94 -6.55
N GLY A 145 2.94 12.79 -7.13
CA GLY A 145 2.35 12.40 -8.41
C GLY A 145 1.21 11.40 -8.27
N VAL A 146 0.54 11.34 -7.11
CA VAL A 146 -0.56 10.40 -6.83
C VAL A 146 -1.76 11.17 -6.29
N ASP A 147 -2.94 10.97 -6.89
CA ASP A 147 -4.20 11.54 -6.41
C ASP A 147 -4.88 10.62 -5.39
N ILE A 148 -4.86 9.31 -5.63
CA ILE A 148 -5.54 8.30 -4.81
C ILE A 148 -4.63 7.08 -4.66
N GLY A 149 -4.32 6.70 -3.43
CA GLY A 149 -3.61 5.46 -3.12
C GLY A 149 -4.53 4.24 -3.25
N LEU A 150 -4.03 3.17 -3.88
CA LEU A 150 -4.70 1.88 -3.92
C LEU A 150 -3.94 0.88 -3.05
N ASP A 151 -4.61 0.31 -2.07
CA ASP A 151 -3.99 -0.70 -1.21
C ASP A 151 -4.10 -2.10 -1.78
N THR A 152 -3.11 -2.93 -1.49
CA THR A 152 -3.04 -4.32 -1.96
C THR A 152 -3.95 -5.23 -1.13
N PHE A 153 -4.45 -6.31 -1.73
CA PHE A 153 -5.31 -7.29 -1.07
C PHE A 153 -4.82 -8.72 -1.35
N PRO A 154 -4.89 -9.64 -0.41
CA PRO A 154 -5.42 -9.57 0.96
C PRO A 154 -4.42 -8.98 1.99
N TYR A 155 -3.16 -8.76 1.60
CA TYR A 155 -2.13 -8.23 2.50
C TYR A 155 -1.96 -6.73 2.27
N HIS A 156 -2.57 -5.94 3.14
CA HIS A 156 -2.57 -4.47 3.07
C HIS A 156 -1.21 -3.83 3.37
N GLY A 157 -1.09 -2.57 2.97
CA GLY A 157 -0.02 -1.69 3.42
C GLY A 157 -0.19 -1.33 4.90
N THR A 158 0.92 -1.00 5.55
CA THR A 158 0.94 -0.37 6.88
C THR A 158 1.69 0.94 6.77
N THR A 159 3.01 0.88 6.69
CA THR A 159 3.86 2.08 6.54
C THR A 159 3.54 2.86 5.28
N THR A 160 3.38 2.19 4.15
CA THR A 160 3.05 2.83 2.86
C THR A 160 1.69 3.53 2.87
N THR A 161 0.71 3.00 3.60
CA THR A 161 -0.60 3.64 3.79
C THR A 161 -0.46 4.89 4.65
N LEU A 162 0.32 4.83 5.76
CA LEU A 162 0.59 5.97 6.61
C LEU A 162 1.42 7.06 5.89
N GLU A 163 2.36 6.66 5.04
CA GLU A 163 3.12 7.56 4.17
C GLU A 163 2.21 8.30 3.19
N ALA A 164 1.30 7.59 2.53
CA ALA A 164 0.33 8.18 1.61
C ALA A 164 -0.55 9.22 2.33
N LEU A 165 -1.14 8.85 3.48
CA LEU A 165 -1.97 9.75 4.30
C LEU A 165 -1.19 10.94 4.81
N TRP A 166 0.08 10.77 5.22
CA TRP A 166 0.95 11.86 5.62
C TRP A 166 1.18 12.87 4.50
N MET A 167 1.31 12.37 3.27
CA MET A 167 1.49 13.17 2.07
C MET A 167 0.17 13.73 1.48
N GLY A 168 -0.94 13.61 2.22
CA GLY A 168 -2.25 14.13 1.81
C GLY A 168 -2.97 13.27 0.76
N VAL A 169 -2.47 12.06 0.47
CA VAL A 169 -3.06 11.14 -0.51
C VAL A 169 -4.06 10.21 0.19
N PRO A 170 -5.37 10.29 -0.14
CA PRO A 170 -6.36 9.35 0.37
C PRO A 170 -6.10 7.95 -0.14
N VAL A 171 -6.37 6.93 0.69
CA VAL A 171 -6.13 5.53 0.33
C VAL A 171 -7.45 4.75 0.30
N VAL A 172 -7.66 4.02 -0.78
CA VAL A 172 -8.76 3.07 -0.93
C VAL A 172 -8.23 1.66 -0.65
N ALA A 173 -8.84 0.98 0.30
CA ALA A 173 -8.55 -0.40 0.67
C ALA A 173 -9.82 -1.24 0.58
N LEU A 174 -9.68 -2.50 0.17
CA LEU A 174 -10.78 -3.46 0.21
C LEU A 174 -10.91 -3.99 1.65
N ALA A 175 -12.10 -3.84 2.24
CA ALA A 175 -12.38 -4.43 3.54
C ALA A 175 -12.37 -5.95 3.44
N GLY A 176 -11.64 -6.62 4.34
CA GLY A 176 -11.50 -8.07 4.43
C GLY A 176 -12.28 -8.67 5.59
#